data_131668c10e9d6c84115104eacd58b6c9
#
_entry.id   131668c10e9d6c84115104eacd58b6c9
#
_cell.length_a   1.000
_cell.length_b   1.000
_cell.length_c   1.000
_cell.angle_alpha   90.00
_cell.angle_beta   90.00
_cell.angle_gamma   90.00
#
_symmetry.space_group_name_H-M   'P 1'
#
loop_
_entity.id
_entity.type
_entity.pdbx_description
1 polymer ?
#
loop_
_entity_poly.entity_id
_entity_poly.type
_entity_poly.pdbx_seq_one_letter_code
_entity_poly.pdbx_strand_id
1 'polypeptide(L)'
;MDSNVADNINTLAKFLGTRDIDALNQEELFKRYGIHQVDVMVLFGGSILEGGDVLASGIKNFVAKKYIIVGGAGHTTDTLRQRVHLEYPNIETTDLSEAEIFQKYLKHVYGCKADYLETKSTNCGNNITYLLDLLKENNISFKSMILSQDASMQKRMAAGLKKYVNNDVTIINYA
;
A
#
# COMPACT_ATOMS: atom_id res chain seq x y z
N MET A 1 -31.32 -0.10 7.38
CA MET A 1 -30.61 -0.67 6.21
C MET A 1 -31.11 -2.10 6.07
N ASP A 2 -31.58 -2.49 4.89
CA ASP A 2 -32.09 -3.85 4.66
C ASP A 2 -30.96 -4.86 4.95
N SER A 3 -31.22 -5.91 5.73
CA SER A 3 -30.21 -6.91 6.13
C SER A 3 -29.48 -7.50 4.90
N ASN A 4 -30.20 -7.68 3.81
CA ASN A 4 -29.66 -8.19 2.54
C ASN A 4 -28.61 -7.25 1.91
N VAL A 5 -28.77 -5.93 2.01
CA VAL A 5 -27.79 -4.96 1.50
C VAL A 5 -26.50 -4.98 2.32
N ALA A 6 -26.61 -5.06 3.65
CA ALA A 6 -25.45 -5.16 4.53
C ALA A 6 -24.66 -6.46 4.28
N ASP A 7 -25.33 -7.59 4.11
CA ASP A 7 -24.71 -8.88 3.83
C ASP A 7 -23.99 -8.88 2.47
N ASN A 8 -24.59 -8.27 1.45
CA ASN A 8 -23.98 -8.12 0.13
C ASN A 8 -22.72 -7.23 0.20
N ILE A 9 -22.78 -6.09 0.91
CA ILE A 9 -21.61 -5.22 1.12
C ILE A 9 -20.50 -5.97 1.83
N ASN A 10 -20.81 -6.69 2.91
CA ASN A 10 -19.83 -7.48 3.66
C ASN A 10 -19.20 -8.59 2.79
N THR A 11 -19.98 -9.22 1.94
CA THR A 11 -19.49 -10.25 0.99
C THR A 11 -18.52 -9.65 -0.01
N LEU A 12 -18.86 -8.49 -0.60
CA LEU A 12 -17.98 -7.77 -1.52
C LEU A 12 -16.69 -7.30 -0.81
N ALA A 13 -16.81 -6.75 0.39
CA ALA A 13 -15.65 -6.29 1.16
C ALA A 13 -14.68 -7.44 1.47
N LYS A 14 -15.18 -8.60 1.89
CA LYS A 14 -14.37 -9.80 2.12
C LYS A 14 -13.72 -10.34 0.84
N PHE A 15 -14.42 -10.25 -0.29
CA PHE A 15 -13.89 -10.70 -1.58
C PHE A 15 -12.78 -9.80 -2.12
N LEU A 16 -12.93 -8.48 -1.98
CA LEU A 16 -12.02 -7.49 -2.55
C LEU A 16 -10.85 -7.18 -1.60
N GLY A 17 -11.15 -6.99 -0.32
CA GLY A 17 -10.19 -6.63 0.72
C GLY A 17 -9.46 -7.85 1.28
N THR A 18 -8.66 -8.49 0.44
CA THR A 18 -7.89 -9.67 0.85
C THR A 18 -6.83 -9.29 1.88
N ARG A 19 -6.75 -10.11 2.94
CA ARG A 19 -5.74 -10.02 3.99
C ARG A 19 -5.22 -11.42 4.29
N ASP A 20 -3.95 -11.65 3.99
CA ASP A 20 -3.35 -12.99 4.07
C ASP A 20 -2.68 -13.26 5.42
N ILE A 21 -2.46 -12.21 6.21
CA ILE A 21 -1.89 -12.26 7.56
C ILE A 21 -2.75 -11.44 8.53
N ASP A 22 -2.85 -11.87 9.78
CA ASP A 22 -3.70 -11.24 10.78
C ASP A 22 -3.07 -9.97 11.37
N ALA A 23 -1.72 -9.91 11.38
CA ALA A 23 -0.95 -8.79 11.89
C ALA A 23 0.31 -8.52 11.07
N LEU A 24 0.70 -7.25 10.95
CA LEU A 24 1.97 -6.83 10.34
C LEU A 24 3.10 -6.92 11.37
N ASN A 25 3.60 -8.14 11.61
CA ASN A 25 4.76 -8.37 12.46
C ASN A 25 5.56 -9.58 11.97
N GLN A 26 6.79 -9.70 12.45
CA GLN A 26 7.73 -10.75 12.04
C GLN A 26 7.29 -12.15 12.51
N GLU A 27 6.60 -12.24 13.64
CA GLU A 27 6.10 -13.51 14.16
C GLU A 27 5.03 -14.12 13.24
N GLU A 28 4.06 -13.30 12.82
CA GLU A 28 3.00 -13.76 11.91
C GLU A 28 3.56 -14.10 10.52
N LEU A 29 4.54 -13.33 10.01
CA LEU A 29 5.24 -13.66 8.77
C LEU A 29 5.99 -15.00 8.88
N PHE A 30 6.68 -15.22 10.00
CA PHE A 30 7.39 -16.49 10.21
C PHE A 30 6.43 -17.67 10.32
N LYS A 31 5.36 -17.51 11.06
CA LYS A 31 4.33 -18.54 11.25
C LYS A 31 3.67 -18.96 9.93
N ARG A 32 3.37 -17.99 9.04
CA ARG A 32 2.63 -18.24 7.79
C ARG A 32 3.53 -18.59 6.61
N TYR A 33 4.72 -18.01 6.53
CA TYR A 33 5.59 -18.07 5.35
C TYR A 33 7.01 -18.53 5.65
N GLY A 34 7.39 -18.74 6.91
CA GLY A 34 8.75 -19.15 7.31
C GLY A 34 9.80 -18.05 7.13
N ILE A 35 9.38 -16.78 6.98
CA ILE A 35 10.27 -15.63 6.82
C ILE A 35 9.97 -14.58 7.89
N HIS A 36 10.98 -13.89 8.39
CA HIS A 36 10.79 -12.79 9.34
C HIS A 36 10.51 -11.45 8.67
N GLN A 37 11.00 -11.26 7.45
CA GLN A 37 10.82 -10.06 6.66
C GLN A 37 10.58 -10.41 5.20
N VAL A 38 9.69 -9.68 4.55
CA VAL A 38 9.62 -9.68 3.08
C VAL A 38 10.72 -8.78 2.49
N ASP A 39 10.99 -8.92 1.21
CA ASP A 39 11.96 -8.04 0.54
C ASP A 39 11.41 -6.62 0.39
N VAL A 40 10.14 -6.48 0.05
CA VAL A 40 9.50 -5.19 -0.20
C VAL A 40 8.10 -5.13 0.43
N MET A 41 7.75 -4.02 1.07
CA MET A 41 6.36 -3.67 1.39
C MET A 41 5.98 -2.42 0.60
N VAL A 42 4.84 -2.47 -0.07
CA VAL A 42 4.32 -1.40 -0.92
C VAL A 42 2.98 -0.92 -0.40
N LEU A 43 2.86 0.40 -0.22
CA LEU A 43 1.59 1.09 -0.12
C LEU A 43 1.25 1.70 -1.48
N PHE A 44 0.12 1.33 -2.05
CA PHE A 44 -0.44 2.04 -3.20
C PHE A 44 -1.30 3.20 -2.73
N GLY A 45 -1.10 4.35 -3.33
CA GLY A 45 -1.86 5.57 -3.05
C GLY A 45 -3.36 5.42 -3.31
N GLY A 46 -4.11 6.38 -2.81
CA GLY A 46 -5.57 6.45 -2.88
C GLY A 46 -6.07 7.51 -1.91
N SER A 47 -7.38 7.56 -1.67
CA SER A 47 -8.00 8.56 -0.79
C SER A 47 -8.10 8.13 0.68
N ILE A 48 -7.71 6.89 1.02
CA ILE A 48 -7.83 6.32 2.36
C ILE A 48 -6.54 6.54 3.14
N LEU A 49 -6.55 7.53 4.04
CA LEU A 49 -5.36 7.98 4.78
C LEU A 49 -4.80 6.90 5.74
N GLU A 50 -5.66 6.02 6.23
CA GLU A 50 -5.30 4.88 7.08
C GLU A 50 -4.32 3.89 6.41
N GLY A 51 -4.19 3.92 5.08
CA GLY A 51 -3.11 3.22 4.39
C GLY A 51 -1.72 3.63 4.87
N GLY A 52 -1.56 4.91 5.24
CA GLY A 52 -0.33 5.42 5.88
C GLY A 52 -0.07 4.78 7.25
N ASP A 53 -1.11 4.57 8.06
CA ASP A 53 -0.98 3.91 9.38
C ASP A 53 -0.54 2.45 9.22
N VAL A 54 -1.09 1.78 8.21
CA VAL A 54 -0.69 0.41 7.85
C VAL A 54 0.80 0.36 7.48
N LEU A 55 1.27 1.27 6.63
CA LEU A 55 2.69 1.33 6.27
C LEU A 55 3.58 1.68 7.47
N ALA A 56 3.15 2.64 8.31
CA ALA A 56 3.86 3.00 9.54
C ALA A 56 4.00 1.80 10.49
N SER A 57 2.93 1.01 10.65
CA SER A 57 2.95 -0.23 11.44
C SER A 57 3.95 -1.24 10.86
N GLY A 58 3.96 -1.42 9.54
CA GLY A 58 4.93 -2.29 8.87
C GLY A 58 6.37 -1.85 9.10
N ILE A 59 6.65 -0.54 9.00
CA ILE A 59 7.98 0.05 9.26
C ILE A 59 8.39 -0.19 10.72
N LYS A 60 7.50 0.13 11.66
CA LYS A 60 7.75 0.00 13.12
C LYS A 60 8.06 -1.44 13.52
N ASN A 61 7.40 -2.41 12.89
CA ASN A 61 7.55 -3.83 13.18
C ASN A 61 8.62 -4.51 12.30
N PHE A 62 9.31 -3.76 11.46
CA PHE A 62 10.40 -4.26 10.59
C PHE A 62 9.97 -5.47 9.74
N VAL A 63 8.77 -5.41 9.14
CA VAL A 63 8.22 -6.53 8.35
C VAL A 63 8.82 -6.64 6.95
N ALA A 64 9.52 -5.61 6.48
CA ALA A 64 10.14 -5.60 5.16
C ALA A 64 11.57 -5.01 5.20
N LYS A 65 12.37 -5.35 4.19
CA LYS A 65 13.72 -4.78 3.99
C LYS A 65 13.66 -3.42 3.31
N LYS A 66 12.63 -3.18 2.47
CA LYS A 66 12.37 -1.93 1.76
C LYS A 66 10.90 -1.56 1.83
N TYR A 67 10.62 -0.27 1.99
CA TYR A 67 9.28 0.29 2.05
C TYR A 67 9.10 1.29 0.91
N ILE A 68 8.04 1.13 0.13
CA ILE A 68 7.77 1.93 -1.07
C ILE A 68 6.35 2.47 -1.01
N ILE A 69 6.17 3.73 -1.40
CA ILE A 69 4.85 4.30 -1.65
C ILE A 69 4.74 4.57 -3.16
N VAL A 70 3.66 4.13 -3.75
CA VAL A 70 3.36 4.26 -5.16
C VAL A 70 2.07 5.06 -5.33
N GLY A 71 2.12 6.18 -6.01
CA GLY A 71 0.93 6.98 -6.30
C GLY A 71 1.29 8.37 -6.83
N GLY A 72 0.99 8.61 -8.08
CA GLY A 72 1.08 9.92 -8.70
C GLY A 72 -0.15 10.78 -8.39
N ALA A 73 -0.52 11.65 -9.31
CA ALA A 73 -1.75 12.43 -9.22
C ALA A 73 -2.84 11.79 -10.08
N GLY A 74 -3.94 11.40 -9.46
CA GLY A 74 -5.07 10.73 -10.09
C GLY A 74 -6.43 11.27 -9.62
N HIS A 75 -7.50 10.53 -9.90
CA HIS A 75 -8.88 10.93 -9.56
C HIS A 75 -9.14 11.07 -8.07
N THR A 76 -8.38 10.38 -7.23
CA THR A 76 -8.55 10.34 -5.77
C THR A 76 -7.66 11.32 -5.02
N THR A 77 -6.71 11.94 -5.71
CA THR A 77 -5.69 12.82 -5.09
C THR A 77 -6.29 14.03 -4.39
N ASP A 78 -7.29 14.69 -5.01
CA ASP A 78 -7.93 15.86 -4.40
C ASP A 78 -8.73 15.48 -3.14
N THR A 79 -9.35 14.30 -3.12
CA THR A 79 -10.03 13.77 -1.93
C THR A 79 -9.02 13.51 -0.81
N LEU A 80 -7.85 12.94 -1.13
CA LEU A 80 -6.77 12.74 -0.15
C LEU A 80 -6.26 14.08 0.39
N ARG A 81 -6.02 15.07 -0.48
CA ARG A 81 -5.59 16.43 -0.08
C ARG A 81 -6.57 17.07 0.89
N GLN A 82 -7.87 17.04 0.55
CA GLN A 82 -8.93 17.58 1.40
C GLN A 82 -8.96 16.89 2.77
N ARG A 83 -8.84 15.57 2.80
CA ARG A 83 -8.84 14.81 4.04
C ARG A 83 -7.64 15.17 4.91
N VAL A 84 -6.44 15.20 4.34
CA VAL A 84 -5.23 15.58 5.06
C VAL A 84 -5.34 17.02 5.57
N HIS A 85 -5.86 17.95 4.77
CA HIS A 85 -6.04 19.33 5.21
C HIS A 85 -7.00 19.47 6.39
N LEU A 86 -8.07 18.68 6.44
CA LEU A 86 -9.05 18.69 7.53
C LEU A 86 -8.48 18.09 8.83
N GLU A 87 -7.76 16.99 8.73
CA GLU A 87 -7.25 16.26 9.90
C GLU A 87 -5.87 16.76 10.36
N TYR A 88 -5.05 17.23 9.42
CA TYR A 88 -3.65 17.65 9.65
C TYR A 88 -3.35 18.96 8.88
N PRO A 89 -3.92 20.11 9.32
CA PRO A 89 -3.80 21.38 8.56
C PRO A 89 -2.37 21.90 8.41
N ASN A 90 -1.44 21.37 9.21
CA ASN A 90 -0.01 21.72 9.12
C ASN A 90 0.74 20.92 8.04
N ILE A 91 0.09 19.95 7.36
CA ILE A 91 0.70 19.22 6.27
C ILE A 91 0.33 19.89 4.95
N GLU A 92 1.30 20.59 4.34
CA GLU A 92 1.13 21.18 3.02
C GLU A 92 1.07 20.07 1.95
N THR A 93 0.00 20.07 1.14
CA THR A 93 -0.27 19.03 0.14
C THR A 93 -0.48 19.56 -1.28
N THR A 94 -0.38 20.91 -1.49
CA THR A 94 -0.56 21.54 -2.80
C THR A 94 0.41 20.95 -3.82
N ASP A 95 -0.11 20.59 -4.98
CA ASP A 95 0.63 20.02 -6.12
C ASP A 95 1.41 18.73 -5.85
N LEU A 96 1.24 18.12 -4.67
CA LEU A 96 1.91 16.87 -4.35
C LEU A 96 1.15 15.67 -4.93
N SER A 97 1.92 14.65 -5.33
CA SER A 97 1.42 13.31 -5.65
C SER A 97 0.91 12.59 -4.39
N GLU A 98 0.12 11.53 -4.56
CA GLU A 98 -0.36 10.72 -3.43
C GLU A 98 0.81 10.14 -2.62
N ALA A 99 1.87 9.67 -3.28
CA ALA A 99 3.04 9.13 -2.60
C ALA A 99 3.76 10.20 -1.75
N GLU A 100 3.87 11.44 -2.22
CA GLU A 100 4.47 12.54 -1.46
C GLU A 100 3.60 12.96 -0.28
N ILE A 101 2.27 12.96 -0.45
CA ILE A 101 1.32 13.25 0.63
C ILE A 101 1.45 12.20 1.74
N PHE A 102 1.43 10.91 1.41
CA PHE A 102 1.63 9.84 2.38
C PHE A 102 3.00 9.92 3.06
N GLN A 103 4.05 10.27 2.33
CA GLN A 103 5.39 10.46 2.92
C GLN A 103 5.41 11.61 3.95
N LYS A 104 4.76 12.73 3.65
CA LYS A 104 4.62 13.84 4.61
C LYS A 104 3.79 13.43 5.83
N TYR A 105 2.70 12.70 5.61
CA TYR A 105 1.87 12.15 6.67
C TYR A 105 2.68 11.23 7.59
N LEU A 106 3.39 10.25 7.05
CA LEU A 106 4.26 9.35 7.81
C LEU A 106 5.28 10.10 8.65
N LYS A 107 5.92 11.10 8.06
CA LYS A 107 6.92 11.92 8.76
C LYS A 107 6.30 12.75 9.89
N HIS A 108 5.12 13.33 9.65
CA HIS A 108 4.45 14.21 10.62
C HIS A 108 3.89 13.42 11.80
N VAL A 109 3.19 12.30 11.54
CA VAL A 109 2.47 11.55 12.57
C VAL A 109 3.35 10.52 13.27
N TYR A 110 4.22 9.83 12.50
CA TYR A 110 4.98 8.69 13.00
C TYR A 110 6.50 8.91 13.08
N GLY A 111 7.01 10.02 12.56
CA GLY A 111 8.45 10.28 12.53
C GLY A 111 9.23 9.31 11.62
N CYS A 112 8.56 8.56 10.75
CA CYS A 112 9.17 7.59 9.85
C CYS A 112 8.99 7.98 8.38
N LYS A 113 9.63 7.23 7.48
CA LYS A 113 9.55 7.47 6.03
C LYS A 113 9.68 6.16 5.27
N ALA A 114 9.10 6.10 4.08
CA ALA A 114 9.41 5.06 3.10
C ALA A 114 10.80 5.28 2.48
N ASP A 115 11.40 4.21 1.96
CA ASP A 115 12.71 4.27 1.30
C ASP A 115 12.61 4.91 -0.09
N TYR A 116 11.50 4.62 -0.82
CA TYR A 116 11.30 5.08 -2.20
C TYR A 116 9.87 5.56 -2.42
N LEU A 117 9.72 6.52 -3.35
CA LEU A 117 8.44 7.03 -3.82
C LEU A 117 8.35 6.86 -5.34
N GLU A 118 7.25 6.33 -5.81
CA GLU A 118 6.84 6.42 -7.21
C GLU A 118 5.72 7.48 -7.31
N THR A 119 5.91 8.52 -8.12
CA THR A 119 5.07 9.72 -8.11
C THR A 119 4.43 10.05 -9.47
N LYS A 120 4.60 9.18 -10.48
CA LYS A 120 4.18 9.44 -11.86
C LYS A 120 2.92 8.67 -12.27
N SER A 121 2.59 7.61 -11.54
CA SER A 121 1.45 6.75 -11.87
C SER A 121 0.11 7.47 -11.73
N THR A 122 -0.81 7.20 -12.64
CA THR A 122 -2.14 7.84 -12.67
C THR A 122 -3.30 6.85 -12.64
N ASN A 123 -2.99 5.55 -12.61
CA ASN A 123 -3.98 4.48 -12.61
C ASN A 123 -3.35 3.16 -12.11
N CYS A 124 -4.19 2.18 -11.79
CA CYS A 124 -3.75 0.89 -11.24
C CYS A 124 -2.74 0.13 -12.10
N GLY A 125 -2.83 0.24 -13.43
CA GLY A 125 -1.87 -0.38 -14.34
C GLY A 125 -0.50 0.26 -14.21
N ASN A 126 -0.45 1.60 -14.27
CA ASN A 126 0.79 2.35 -14.08
C ASN A 126 1.38 2.16 -12.67
N ASN A 127 0.54 2.06 -11.63
CA ASN A 127 1.03 1.78 -10.28
C ASN A 127 1.90 0.50 -10.25
N ILE A 128 1.48 -0.55 -10.97
CA ILE A 128 2.25 -1.80 -11.03
C ILE A 128 3.49 -1.67 -11.91
N THR A 129 3.35 -1.16 -13.13
CA THR A 129 4.48 -1.09 -14.07
C THR A 129 5.58 -0.16 -13.57
N TYR A 130 5.21 1.01 -13.03
CA TYR A 130 6.18 1.98 -12.52
C TYR A 130 6.81 1.54 -11.18
N LEU A 131 6.06 0.77 -10.34
CA LEU A 131 6.69 0.08 -9.21
C LEU A 131 7.81 -0.85 -9.67
N LEU A 132 7.54 -1.68 -10.69
CA LEU A 132 8.53 -2.64 -11.21
C LEU A 132 9.71 -1.92 -11.86
N ASP A 133 9.48 -0.83 -12.57
CA ASP A 133 10.53 0.02 -13.14
C ASP A 133 11.39 0.64 -12.03
N LEU A 134 10.77 1.20 -10.99
CA LEU A 134 11.48 1.75 -9.83
C LEU A 134 12.36 0.70 -9.14
N LEU A 135 11.83 -0.51 -8.93
CA LEU A 135 12.59 -1.62 -8.34
C LEU A 135 13.80 -1.97 -9.20
N LYS A 136 13.62 -2.07 -10.51
CA LYS A 136 14.67 -2.38 -11.48
C LYS A 136 15.75 -1.28 -11.53
N GLU A 137 15.34 -0.01 -11.62
CA GLU A 137 16.24 1.14 -11.67
C GLU A 137 17.12 1.26 -10.41
N ASN A 138 16.58 0.86 -9.26
CA ASN A 138 17.30 0.87 -7.98
C ASN A 138 18.00 -0.45 -7.64
N ASN A 139 18.04 -1.43 -8.58
CA ASN A 139 18.64 -2.75 -8.38
C ASN A 139 18.07 -3.50 -7.17
N ILE A 140 16.77 -3.34 -6.91
CA ILE A 140 16.06 -4.02 -5.82
C ILE A 140 15.48 -5.32 -6.36
N SER A 141 16.13 -6.44 -6.04
CA SER A 141 15.59 -7.78 -6.30
C SER A 141 14.64 -8.20 -5.18
N PHE A 142 13.58 -8.94 -5.52
CA PHE A 142 12.61 -9.41 -4.55
C PHE A 142 12.07 -10.81 -4.91
N LYS A 143 11.79 -11.60 -3.89
CA LYS A 143 11.07 -12.88 -3.95
C LYS A 143 9.82 -12.87 -3.07
N SER A 144 9.65 -11.82 -2.27
CA SER A 144 8.51 -11.66 -1.37
C SER A 144 8.10 -10.19 -1.28
N MET A 145 6.80 -9.94 -1.33
CA MET A 145 6.26 -8.59 -1.30
C MET A 145 4.93 -8.54 -0.52
N ILE A 146 4.81 -7.59 0.42
CA ILE A 146 3.52 -7.21 0.99
C ILE A 146 2.93 -6.09 0.14
N LEU A 147 1.69 -6.27 -0.29
CA LEU A 147 0.89 -5.23 -0.95
C LEU A 147 -0.14 -4.69 0.03
N SER A 148 -0.19 -3.37 0.18
CA SER A 148 -1.22 -2.68 0.93
C SER A 148 -1.93 -1.65 0.06
N GLN A 149 -3.25 -1.74 0.04
CA GLN A 149 -4.15 -0.81 -0.63
C GLN A 149 -5.49 -0.83 0.10
N ASP A 150 -6.37 0.14 -0.16
CA ASP A 150 -7.73 0.09 0.35
C ASP A 150 -8.46 -1.20 -0.06
N ALA A 151 -9.39 -1.64 0.78
CA ALA A 151 -10.06 -2.93 0.63
C ALA A 151 -10.74 -3.11 -0.74
N SER A 152 -11.23 -2.03 -1.34
CA SER A 152 -11.91 -2.08 -2.63
C SER A 152 -10.98 -2.40 -3.80
N MET A 153 -9.70 -2.09 -3.67
CA MET A 153 -8.69 -2.18 -4.72
C MET A 153 -7.64 -3.27 -4.49
N GLN A 154 -7.51 -3.78 -3.26
CA GLN A 154 -6.44 -4.71 -2.87
C GLN A 154 -6.32 -5.91 -3.82
N LYS A 155 -7.42 -6.61 -4.07
CA LYS A 155 -7.43 -7.78 -4.96
C LYS A 155 -7.05 -7.46 -6.40
N ARG A 156 -7.46 -6.28 -6.89
CA ARG A 156 -7.11 -5.80 -8.22
C ARG A 156 -5.61 -5.54 -8.34
N MET A 157 -4.99 -4.93 -7.33
CA MET A 157 -3.56 -4.66 -7.31
C MET A 157 -2.76 -5.96 -7.29
N ALA A 158 -3.13 -6.92 -6.44
CA ALA A 158 -2.48 -8.23 -6.41
C ALA A 158 -2.60 -8.99 -7.73
N ALA A 159 -3.79 -8.99 -8.35
CA ALA A 159 -4.00 -9.62 -9.65
C ALA A 159 -3.20 -8.92 -10.76
N GLY A 160 -3.08 -7.60 -10.69
CA GLY A 160 -2.26 -6.80 -11.61
C GLY A 160 -0.78 -7.17 -11.51
N LEU A 161 -0.23 -7.23 -10.31
CA LEU A 161 1.19 -7.59 -10.10
C LEU A 161 1.49 -9.01 -10.58
N LYS A 162 0.61 -9.98 -10.33
CA LYS A 162 0.77 -11.38 -10.76
C LYS A 162 0.96 -11.57 -12.26
N LYS A 163 0.57 -10.60 -13.09
CA LYS A 163 0.80 -10.66 -14.55
C LYS A 163 2.25 -10.41 -14.96
N TYR A 164 3.04 -9.79 -14.11
CA TYR A 164 4.38 -9.31 -14.41
C TYR A 164 5.48 -10.01 -13.62
N VAL A 165 5.13 -10.71 -12.54
CA VAL A 165 6.11 -11.42 -11.71
C VAL A 165 6.03 -12.93 -11.93
N ASN A 166 7.14 -13.62 -11.65
CA ASN A 166 7.21 -15.07 -11.74
C ASN A 166 6.37 -15.75 -10.64
N ASN A 167 5.98 -17.00 -10.86
CA ASN A 167 5.18 -17.78 -9.91
C ASN A 167 5.90 -18.11 -8.59
N ASP A 168 7.23 -17.95 -8.55
CA ASP A 168 8.04 -18.15 -7.34
C ASP A 168 8.07 -16.91 -6.41
N VAL A 169 7.45 -15.80 -6.83
CA VAL A 169 7.31 -14.60 -5.99
C VAL A 169 6.14 -14.75 -5.04
N THR A 170 6.42 -14.65 -3.75
CA THR A 170 5.39 -14.64 -2.70
C THR A 170 4.76 -13.26 -2.59
N ILE A 171 3.47 -13.14 -2.92
CA ILE A 171 2.69 -11.93 -2.75
C ILE A 171 1.78 -12.09 -1.54
N ILE A 172 1.88 -11.20 -0.58
CA ILE A 172 1.11 -11.15 0.66
C ILE A 172 0.20 -9.93 0.62
N ASN A 173 -1.10 -10.13 0.74
CA ASN A 173 -2.08 -9.06 0.76
C ASN A 173 -2.33 -8.57 2.19
N TYR A 174 -2.45 -7.25 2.33
CA TYR A 174 -2.81 -6.62 3.59
C TYR A 174 -3.63 -5.36 3.33
N ALA A 175 -4.98 -5.55 3.18
CA ALA A 175 -5.95 -4.47 3.02
C ALA A 175 -6.25 -3.77 4.33
#